data_6329f7efca125415969dd12385169d7e
#
_entry.id   6329f7efca125415969dd12385169d7e
#
_cell.length_a   1.000
_cell.length_b   1.000
_cell.length_c   1.000
_cell.angle_alpha   90.00
_cell.angle_beta   90.00
_cell.angle_gamma   90.00
#
_symmetry.space_group_name_H-M   'P 1'
#
loop_
_entity.id
_entity.type
_entity.pdbx_description
1 polymer ?
#
loop_
_entity_poly.entity_id
_entity_poly.type
_entity_poly.pdbx_seq_one_letter_code
_entity_poly.pdbx_strand_id
1 'polypeptide(L)' 'MVSHNDAHCQELAELADQLKEAGKNRAYQQLMDVVSDFDMVNAKLDTVLKELTAQTL' A
#
# COMPACT_ATOMS: atom_id res chain seq x y z
N MET A 1 -4.68 7.19 10.83
CA MET A 1 -3.70 6.11 10.63
C MET A 1 -3.91 5.34 9.35
N VAL A 2 -5.05 4.70 9.19
CA VAL A 2 -5.34 3.98 7.93
C VAL A 2 -5.34 4.95 6.74
N SER A 3 -5.94 6.12 6.91
CA SER A 3 -5.96 7.14 5.85
C SER A 3 -4.58 7.65 5.49
N HIS A 4 -3.65 7.71 6.46
CA HIS A 4 -2.27 8.13 6.21
C HIS A 4 -1.55 7.10 5.33
N ASN A 5 -1.74 5.80 5.63
CA ASN A 5 -1.18 4.74 4.81
C ASN A 5 -1.77 4.72 3.41
N ASP A 6 -3.07 5.00 3.29
CA ASP A 6 -3.72 5.08 1.98
C ASP A 6 -3.13 6.21 1.14
N ALA A 7 -2.85 7.36 1.76
CA ALA A 7 -2.21 8.47 1.06
C ALA A 7 -0.83 8.11 0.54
N HIS A 8 -0.03 7.38 1.33
CA HIS A 8 1.28 6.90 0.89
C HIS A 8 1.15 5.92 -0.27
N CYS A 9 0.17 5.01 -0.22
CA CYS A 9 -0.07 4.08 -1.32
C CYS A 9 -0.42 4.81 -2.61
N GLN A 10 -1.22 5.87 -2.53
CA GLN A 10 -1.57 6.69 -3.69
C GLN A 10 -0.34 7.40 -4.26
N GLU A 11 0.50 7.96 -3.39
CA GLU A 11 1.73 8.62 -3.82
C GLU A 11 2.66 7.65 -4.52
N LEU A 12 2.79 6.43 -3.99
CA LEU A 12 3.61 5.38 -4.61
C LEU A 12 3.05 4.96 -5.97
N ALA A 13 1.73 4.86 -6.08
CA ALA A 13 1.09 4.52 -7.36
C ALA A 13 1.33 5.60 -8.41
N GLU A 14 1.24 6.87 -8.03
CA GLU A 14 1.53 7.98 -8.93
C GLU A 14 2.99 7.97 -9.39
N LEU A 15 3.92 7.68 -8.47
CA LEU A 15 5.33 7.55 -8.81
C LEU A 15 5.56 6.38 -9.77
N ALA A 16 4.86 5.27 -9.56
CA ALA A 16 4.93 4.11 -10.45
C ALA A 16 4.50 4.48 -11.87
N ASP A 17 3.41 5.24 -12.00
CA ASP A 17 2.95 5.70 -13.31
C ASP A 17 4.00 6.57 -14.01
N GLN A 18 4.66 7.46 -13.26
CA GLN A 18 5.72 8.30 -13.79
C GLN A 18 6.90 7.46 -14.28
N LEU A 19 7.28 6.43 -13.53
CA LEU A 19 8.35 5.53 -13.92
C LEU A 19 8.00 4.76 -15.19
N LYS A 20 6.77 4.32 -15.29
CA LYS A 20 6.29 3.61 -16.48
C LYS A 20 6.34 4.50 -17.72
N GLU A 21 5.88 5.74 -17.59
CA GLU A 21 5.92 6.71 -18.69
C GLU A 21 7.34 7.05 -19.11
N ALA A 22 8.28 7.05 -18.15
CA ALA A 22 9.69 7.29 -18.44
C ALA A 22 10.41 6.08 -19.04
N GLY A 23 9.71 4.96 -19.20
CA GLY A 23 10.27 3.74 -19.77
C GLY A 23 11.12 2.94 -18.80
N LYS A 24 11.04 3.23 -17.52
CA LYS A 24 11.81 2.53 -16.48
C LYS A 24 11.01 1.34 -15.95
N ASN A 25 10.85 0.33 -16.80
CA ASN A 25 9.97 -0.80 -16.52
C ASN A 25 10.39 -1.62 -15.31
N ARG A 26 11.71 -1.78 -15.11
CA ARG A 26 12.20 -2.54 -13.96
C ARG A 26 11.90 -1.85 -12.64
N ALA A 27 12.16 -0.54 -12.59
CA ALA A 27 11.85 0.25 -11.40
C ALA A 27 10.34 0.28 -11.14
N TYR A 28 9.55 0.38 -12.19
CA TYR A 28 8.10 0.30 -12.09
C TYR A 28 7.65 -1.02 -11.46
N GLN A 29 8.17 -2.14 -11.92
CA GLN A 29 7.82 -3.46 -11.38
C GLN A 29 8.20 -3.58 -9.92
N GLN A 30 9.40 -3.14 -9.56
CA GLN A 30 9.85 -3.18 -8.17
C GLN A 30 8.95 -2.35 -7.27
N LEU A 31 8.56 -1.16 -7.73
CA LEU A 31 7.69 -0.29 -6.95
C LEU A 31 6.29 -0.88 -6.82
N MET A 32 5.76 -1.50 -7.87
CA MET A 32 4.44 -2.14 -7.80
C MET A 32 4.43 -3.32 -6.84
N ASP A 33 5.53 -4.06 -6.74
CA ASP A 33 5.66 -5.12 -5.75
C ASP A 33 5.57 -4.56 -4.33
N VAL A 34 6.23 -3.43 -4.08
CA VAL A 34 6.17 -2.77 -2.77
C VAL A 34 4.74 -2.31 -2.47
N VAL A 35 4.06 -1.71 -3.44
CA VAL A 35 2.67 -1.26 -3.26
C VAL A 35 1.77 -2.45 -2.92
N SER A 36 1.94 -3.57 -3.61
CA SER A 36 1.17 -4.78 -3.35
C SER A 36 1.41 -5.30 -1.93
N ASP A 37 2.67 -5.31 -1.48
CA ASP A 37 3.01 -5.73 -0.13
C ASP A 37 2.39 -4.80 0.92
N PHE A 38 2.39 -3.50 0.66
CA PHE A 38 1.75 -2.51 1.54
C PHE A 38 0.26 -2.78 1.68
N ASP A 39 -0.41 -3.05 0.58
CA ASP A 39 -1.84 -3.36 0.59
C ASP A 39 -2.14 -4.60 1.43
N MET A 40 -1.31 -5.65 1.30
CA MET A 40 -1.46 -6.87 2.08
C MET A 40 -1.28 -6.61 3.57
N VAL A 41 -0.25 -5.86 3.94
CA VAL A 41 0.02 -5.51 5.34
C VAL A 41 -1.13 -4.68 5.91
N ASN A 42 -1.63 -3.71 5.16
CA ASN A 42 -2.75 -2.87 5.60
C ASN A 42 -4.00 -3.70 5.82
N ALA A 43 -4.28 -4.67 4.95
CA ALA A 43 -5.44 -5.54 5.09
C ALA A 43 -5.32 -6.42 6.34
N LYS A 44 -4.14 -6.97 6.59
CA LYS A 44 -3.89 -7.78 7.78
C LYS A 44 -4.02 -6.95 9.05
N LEU A 45 -3.46 -5.75 9.04
CA LEU A 45 -3.53 -4.85 10.19
C LEU A 45 -4.99 -4.47 10.49
N ASP A 46 -5.76 -4.18 9.46
CA ASP A 46 -7.18 -3.85 9.62
C ASP A 46 -7.94 -5.01 10.26
N THR A 47 -7.67 -6.23 9.84
CA THR A 47 -8.28 -7.44 10.43
C THR A 47 -7.92 -7.56 11.91
N VAL A 48 -6.66 -7.37 12.27
CA VAL A 48 -6.21 -7.45 13.65
C VAL A 48 -6.90 -6.38 14.50
N LEU A 49 -6.99 -5.17 14.00
CA LEU A 49 -7.62 -4.06 14.71
C LEU A 49 -9.11 -4.34 14.96
N LYS A 50 -9.79 -4.90 13.97
CA LYS A 50 -11.20 -5.28 14.11
C LYS A 50 -11.40 -6.36 15.16
N GLU A 51 -10.52 -7.36 15.18
CA GLU A 51 -10.59 -8.43 16.18
C GLU A 51 -10.33 -7.89 17.59
N LEU A 52 -9.34 -7.05 17.75
CA LEU A 52 -9.02 -6.44 19.04
C LEU A 52 -10.18 -5.57 19.55
N THR A 53 -10.79 -4.79 18.67
CA THR A 53 -11.93 -3.96 19.03
C THR A 53 -13.12 -4.82 19.47
N ALA A 54 -13.38 -5.90 18.77
CA ALA A 54 -14.46 -6.82 19.12
C ALA A 54 -14.22 -7.48 20.48
N GLN A 55 -12.97 -7.82 20.80
CA GLN A 55 -12.62 -8.45 22.07
C GLN A 55 -12.72 -7.50 23.26
N THR A 56 -12.48 -6.23 23.03
CA THR A 56 -12.54 -5.24 24.12
C THR A 56 -13.95 -4.75 24.41
N LEU A 57 -14.87 -5.00 23.53
CA LEU A 57 -16.27 -4.67 23.75
C LEU A 57 -16.98 -5.77 24.51
#